data_834f12db8400181fe16ac869da5d7252
#
_entry.id   834f12db8400181fe16ac869da5d7252
#
_cell.length_a   1.000
_cell.length_b   1.000
_cell.length_c   1.000
_cell.angle_alpha   90.00
_cell.angle_beta   90.00
_cell.angle_gamma   90.00
#
_symmetry.space_group_name_H-M   'P 1'
#
loop_
_entity.id
_entity.type
_entity.pdbx_description
1 polymer ?
#
loop_
_entity_poly.entity_id
_entity_poly.type
_entity_poly.pdbx_seq_one_letter_code
_entity_poly.pdbx_strand_id
1 'polypeptide(L)'
;MKKGEKVLLALGALLVAAGVFVGVTLGWDYSPNRYAYNDIDFTAAGTAAGECGFVSVRLSDLAVNIYSTTENTVTVAARGAKTPERVSVALDGGVLRITEKRLGLFRRLAASDDDAVIICIPEKWIGTVDAATQSGDVYASGLVSPQLTLRASSESGAVSASELKIAEIQLATTSGDLFVSTIRGGAVTASTTSGYVSLSDAKTENMSLSSVSGNIFVRNAELTGTLTLHSTSGEIDLEDVSAGSIEAGTTSGDLELNEVDTQSLAFTSTSGGISGELLHADEFGGSIHTVSGSVSGVRPKEDGARTLKIETVSGDVDIDG
;
A
#
# COMPACT_ATOMS: atom_id res chain seq x y z
N MET A 1 30.86 -2.18 3.94
CA MET A 1 29.97 -1.14 4.53
C MET A 1 30.63 -0.52 5.76
N LYS A 2 30.80 0.79 5.78
CA LYS A 2 31.34 1.51 6.92
C LYS A 2 30.31 1.53 8.06
N LYS A 3 30.78 1.51 9.31
CA LYS A 3 29.91 1.48 10.51
C LYS A 3 28.78 2.54 10.51
N GLY A 4 28.97 3.66 9.79
CA GLY A 4 27.97 4.72 9.61
C GLY A 4 26.78 4.36 8.74
N GLU A 5 26.97 3.48 7.74
CA GLU A 5 25.87 3.07 6.83
C GLU A 5 24.88 2.12 7.53
N LYS A 6 25.37 1.28 8.45
CA LYS A 6 24.51 0.40 9.26
C LYS A 6 23.65 1.16 10.27
N VAL A 7 24.16 2.26 10.82
CA VAL A 7 23.43 3.13 11.73
C VAL A 7 22.35 3.93 10.97
N LEU A 8 22.63 4.36 9.74
CA LEU A 8 21.65 5.06 8.90
C LEU A 8 20.50 4.13 8.45
N LEU A 9 20.82 2.86 8.12
CA LEU A 9 19.80 1.85 7.78
C LEU A 9 18.93 1.49 8.99
N ALA A 10 19.53 1.41 10.19
CA ALA A 10 18.78 1.15 11.43
C ALA A 10 17.89 2.35 11.82
N LEU A 11 18.36 3.59 11.59
CA LEU A 11 17.55 4.79 11.79
C LEU A 11 16.42 4.93 10.76
N GLY A 12 16.66 4.54 9.50
CA GLY A 12 15.63 4.48 8.48
C GLY A 12 14.52 3.47 8.82
N ALA A 13 14.89 2.28 9.31
CA ALA A 13 13.94 1.27 9.75
C ALA A 13 13.17 1.70 11.03
N LEU A 14 13.81 2.44 11.94
CA LEU A 14 13.17 2.93 13.16
C LEU A 14 12.19 4.09 12.85
N LEU A 15 12.48 4.93 11.85
CA LEU A 15 11.61 6.02 11.41
C LEU A 15 10.41 5.52 10.60
N VAL A 16 10.56 4.41 9.87
CA VAL A 16 9.44 3.72 9.22
C VAL A 16 8.47 3.15 10.27
N ALA A 17 9.00 2.59 11.38
CA ALA A 17 8.18 2.14 12.51
C ALA A 17 7.48 3.28 13.27
N ALA A 18 7.92 4.53 13.08
CA ALA A 18 7.30 5.73 13.67
C ALA A 18 6.37 6.49 12.70
N GLY A 19 6.04 5.89 11.53
CA GLY A 19 5.15 6.51 10.56
C GLY A 19 5.70 7.75 9.84
N VAL A 20 6.97 8.09 10.04
CA VAL A 20 7.60 9.27 9.41
C VAL A 20 8.51 8.81 8.27
N PHE A 21 8.03 8.93 7.06
CA PHE A 21 8.80 8.67 5.84
C PHE A 21 9.79 9.82 5.58
N VAL A 22 10.94 9.80 6.25
CA VAL A 22 12.02 10.79 6.04
C VAL A 22 12.96 10.38 4.89
N GLY A 23 12.75 9.22 4.28
CA GLY A 23 13.60 8.70 3.20
C GLY A 23 13.59 9.54 1.91
N VAL A 24 12.47 10.20 1.62
CA VAL A 24 12.29 10.96 0.36
C VAL A 24 12.99 12.32 0.37
N THR A 25 13.18 12.94 1.55
CA THR A 25 13.81 14.27 1.66
C THR A 25 15.34 14.27 1.66
N LEU A 26 15.97 13.11 1.74
CA LEU A 26 17.43 12.98 1.76
C LEU A 26 18.07 12.67 0.41
N GLY A 27 17.33 12.83 -0.69
CA GLY A 27 17.91 12.74 -2.03
C GLY A 27 18.56 11.38 -2.31
N TRP A 28 17.96 10.30 -1.85
CA TRP A 28 18.34 8.96 -2.26
C TRP A 28 17.91 8.79 -3.72
N ASP A 29 18.87 9.04 -4.57
CA ASP A 29 18.77 8.78 -6.00
C ASP A 29 18.75 7.26 -6.19
N TYR A 30 17.57 6.67 -6.15
CA TYR A 30 17.32 5.28 -6.51
C TYR A 30 17.40 5.10 -8.03
N SER A 31 18.48 5.60 -8.60
CA SER A 31 18.84 5.22 -9.96
C SER A 31 19.24 3.76 -9.94
N PRO A 32 18.54 2.87 -10.67
CA PRO A 32 18.93 1.45 -10.77
C PRO A 32 20.38 1.24 -11.24
N ASN A 33 20.98 2.24 -11.86
CA ASN A 33 22.37 2.26 -12.33
C ASN A 33 23.44 2.54 -11.25
N ARG A 34 23.09 2.86 -10.00
CA ARG A 34 24.07 3.18 -8.93
C ARG A 34 24.48 2.03 -8.05
N TYR A 35 23.75 0.95 -8.05
CA TYR A 35 24.21 -0.26 -7.40
C TYR A 35 25.04 -1.03 -8.43
N ALA A 36 26.36 -1.08 -8.23
CA ALA A 36 27.21 -2.06 -8.90
C ALA A 36 26.66 -3.43 -8.46
N TYR A 37 25.71 -3.94 -9.22
CA TYR A 37 25.30 -5.32 -9.13
C TYR A 37 26.56 -6.12 -9.40
N ASN A 38 26.96 -6.99 -8.50
CA ASN A 38 27.92 -8.03 -8.85
C ASN A 38 27.28 -8.77 -10.01
N ASP A 39 27.79 -8.52 -11.21
CA ASP A 39 27.31 -8.95 -12.51
C ASP A 39 26.99 -10.44 -12.52
N ILE A 40 25.75 -10.78 -12.22
CA ILE A 40 25.15 -11.99 -12.72
C ILE A 40 23.90 -11.52 -13.44
N ASP A 41 24.17 -11.11 -14.68
CA ASP A 41 23.17 -10.84 -15.67
C ASP A 41 22.26 -12.05 -15.81
N PHE A 42 21.08 -12.03 -15.15
CA PHE A 42 19.95 -12.70 -15.74
C PHE A 42 19.41 -11.82 -16.86
N THR A 43 20.21 -11.55 -17.87
CA THR A 43 19.73 -11.28 -19.21
C THR A 43 19.14 -12.56 -19.80
N ALA A 44 18.35 -13.27 -19.00
CA ALA A 44 17.34 -14.14 -19.53
C ALA A 44 16.27 -13.22 -20.09
N ALA A 45 16.43 -12.84 -21.34
CA ALA A 45 15.51 -12.15 -22.17
C ALA A 45 15.16 -10.73 -21.66
N GLY A 46 15.88 -9.72 -22.13
CA GLY A 46 15.27 -8.45 -22.42
C GLY A 46 14.12 -8.72 -23.37
N THR A 47 12.94 -9.03 -22.83
CA THR A 47 11.76 -9.30 -23.61
C THR A 47 11.25 -7.95 -24.06
N ALA A 48 11.18 -7.76 -25.39
CA ALA A 48 10.60 -6.54 -25.95
C ALA A 48 9.23 -6.31 -25.33
N ALA A 49 8.95 -5.08 -24.93
CA ALA A 49 7.72 -4.72 -24.19
C ALA A 49 6.42 -5.20 -24.90
N GLY A 50 6.45 -5.45 -26.21
CA GLY A 50 5.34 -5.98 -26.97
C GLY A 50 5.17 -7.51 -26.94
N GLU A 51 6.12 -8.25 -26.40
CA GLU A 51 6.08 -9.73 -26.33
C GLU A 51 5.64 -10.25 -24.95
N CYS A 52 5.67 -9.40 -23.92
CA CYS A 52 5.30 -9.73 -22.55
C CYS A 52 4.14 -8.84 -22.08
N GLY A 53 2.98 -9.42 -21.84
CA GLY A 53 1.81 -8.74 -21.28
C GLY A 53 1.55 -9.05 -19.83
N PHE A 54 2.29 -10.01 -19.25
CA PHE A 54 2.10 -10.42 -17.86
C PHE A 54 3.43 -10.83 -17.21
N VAL A 55 3.73 -10.24 -16.06
CA VAL A 55 4.88 -10.64 -15.23
C VAL A 55 4.35 -11.34 -13.98
N SER A 56 4.71 -12.60 -13.81
CA SER A 56 4.31 -13.41 -12.67
C SER A 56 5.51 -13.75 -11.81
N VAL A 57 5.50 -13.32 -10.56
CA VAL A 57 6.55 -13.55 -9.57
C VAL A 57 6.02 -14.42 -8.44
N ARG A 58 6.66 -15.54 -8.17
CA ARG A 58 6.28 -16.45 -7.08
C ARG A 58 7.55 -16.88 -6.34
N LEU A 59 7.77 -16.25 -5.19
CA LEU A 59 8.96 -16.48 -4.36
C LEU A 59 8.53 -16.96 -2.95
N SER A 60 9.48 -17.48 -2.19
CA SER A 60 9.25 -17.90 -0.80
C SER A 60 9.79 -16.88 0.20
N ASP A 61 11.10 -16.65 0.19
CA ASP A 61 11.78 -15.82 1.18
C ASP A 61 12.61 -14.66 0.58
N LEU A 62 12.68 -14.58 -0.74
CA LEU A 62 13.33 -13.46 -1.40
C LEU A 62 12.42 -12.24 -1.46
N ALA A 63 13.00 -11.07 -1.25
CA ALA A 63 12.32 -9.82 -1.51
C ALA A 63 12.13 -9.56 -3.02
N VAL A 64 11.09 -8.82 -3.37
CA VAL A 64 10.79 -8.39 -4.74
C VAL A 64 10.83 -6.87 -4.81
N ASN A 65 11.69 -6.34 -5.67
CA ASN A 65 11.76 -4.90 -5.94
C ASN A 65 11.34 -4.62 -7.39
N ILE A 66 10.35 -3.75 -7.58
CA ILE A 66 9.79 -3.42 -8.88
C ILE A 66 9.98 -1.93 -9.14
N TYR A 67 10.62 -1.57 -10.24
CA TYR A 67 10.93 -0.20 -10.61
C TYR A 67 10.53 0.11 -12.05
N SER A 68 10.41 1.39 -12.37
CA SER A 68 10.29 1.84 -13.75
C SER A 68 11.65 1.93 -14.44
N THR A 69 11.64 1.78 -15.77
CA THR A 69 12.81 2.03 -16.62
C THR A 69 12.42 2.77 -17.89
N THR A 70 13.32 3.60 -18.40
CA THR A 70 13.17 4.26 -19.70
C THR A 70 13.51 3.34 -20.88
N GLU A 71 14.10 2.17 -20.61
CA GLU A 71 14.38 1.15 -21.63
C GLU A 71 13.06 0.51 -22.09
N ASN A 72 13.04 -0.01 -23.32
CA ASN A 72 11.84 -0.62 -23.90
C ASN A 72 11.78 -2.16 -23.68
N THR A 73 12.40 -2.64 -22.61
CA THR A 73 12.46 -4.06 -22.25
C THR A 73 12.13 -4.25 -20.77
N VAL A 74 11.38 -5.31 -20.46
CA VAL A 74 11.24 -5.78 -19.09
C VAL A 74 12.52 -6.52 -18.71
N THR A 75 13.18 -6.08 -17.66
CA THR A 75 14.42 -6.72 -17.19
C THR A 75 14.23 -7.33 -15.80
N VAL A 76 14.94 -8.43 -15.56
CA VAL A 76 14.96 -9.11 -14.27
C VAL A 76 16.42 -9.27 -13.84
N ALA A 77 16.71 -8.82 -12.64
CA ALA A 77 18.03 -8.95 -12.01
C ALA A 77 17.89 -9.59 -10.63
N ALA A 78 18.96 -10.15 -10.12
CA ALA A 78 19.02 -10.72 -8.78
C ALA A 78 20.11 -10.03 -7.96
N ARG A 79 19.78 -9.61 -6.76
CA ARG A 79 20.71 -9.06 -5.78
C ARG A 79 21.04 -10.13 -4.74
N GLY A 80 22.31 -10.22 -4.35
CA GLY A 80 22.81 -11.24 -3.43
C GLY A 80 23.56 -12.37 -4.13
N ALA A 81 24.65 -12.81 -3.53
CA ALA A 81 25.62 -13.72 -4.17
C ALA A 81 25.04 -15.10 -4.57
N LYS A 82 23.97 -15.53 -3.92
CA LYS A 82 23.33 -16.84 -4.16
C LYS A 82 21.94 -16.73 -4.77
N THR A 83 21.38 -15.56 -4.87
CA THR A 83 20.04 -15.32 -5.41
C THR A 83 19.89 -15.83 -6.86
N PRO A 84 20.87 -15.64 -7.75
CA PRO A 84 20.79 -16.15 -9.11
C PRO A 84 20.57 -17.66 -9.21
N GLU A 85 21.19 -18.44 -8.35
CA GLU A 85 21.02 -19.91 -8.36
C GLU A 85 19.64 -20.34 -7.88
N ARG A 86 19.00 -19.50 -7.06
CA ARG A 86 17.68 -19.73 -6.44
C ARG A 86 16.53 -19.40 -7.37
N VAL A 87 16.71 -18.51 -8.32
CA VAL A 87 15.65 -17.98 -9.18
C VAL A 87 15.65 -18.70 -10.55
N SER A 88 14.48 -18.91 -11.09
CA SER A 88 14.24 -19.36 -12.46
C SER A 88 13.38 -18.35 -13.17
N VAL A 89 13.82 -17.91 -14.32
CA VAL A 89 13.11 -16.98 -15.17
C VAL A 89 12.77 -17.67 -16.49
N ALA A 90 11.52 -17.60 -16.91
CA ALA A 90 11.05 -18.20 -18.15
C ALA A 90 9.99 -17.34 -18.80
N LEU A 91 10.06 -17.16 -20.12
CA LEU A 91 9.00 -16.52 -20.91
C LEU A 91 8.25 -17.61 -21.67
N ASP A 92 6.93 -17.67 -21.48
CA ASP A 92 6.06 -18.61 -22.14
C ASP A 92 4.72 -17.97 -22.44
N GLY A 93 4.33 -17.95 -23.74
CA GLY A 93 3.02 -17.40 -24.16
C GLY A 93 2.77 -15.95 -23.76
N GLY A 94 3.78 -15.08 -23.74
CA GLY A 94 3.64 -13.69 -23.32
C GLY A 94 3.61 -13.48 -21.80
N VAL A 95 3.86 -14.52 -21.00
CA VAL A 95 3.96 -14.49 -19.54
C VAL A 95 5.42 -14.67 -19.11
N LEU A 96 5.99 -13.67 -18.49
CA LEU A 96 7.30 -13.75 -17.86
C LEU A 96 7.14 -14.34 -16.44
N ARG A 97 7.58 -15.58 -16.24
CA ARG A 97 7.48 -16.29 -14.96
C ARG A 97 8.79 -16.24 -14.22
N ILE A 98 8.75 -15.75 -13.00
CA ILE A 98 9.89 -15.66 -12.08
C ILE A 98 9.53 -16.50 -10.86
N THR A 99 10.27 -17.59 -10.64
CA THR A 99 9.96 -18.54 -9.58
C THR A 99 11.19 -18.89 -8.77
N GLU A 100 11.01 -19.14 -7.48
CA GLU A 100 12.07 -19.60 -6.63
C GLU A 100 12.20 -21.14 -6.68
N LYS A 101 13.41 -21.63 -6.91
CA LYS A 101 13.72 -23.05 -6.86
C LYS A 101 13.75 -23.52 -5.42
N ARG A 102 13.11 -24.64 -5.12
CA ARG A 102 13.18 -25.27 -3.81
C ARG A 102 14.61 -25.71 -3.51
N LEU A 103 15.25 -25.06 -2.57
CA LEU A 103 16.57 -25.47 -2.05
C LEU A 103 16.40 -26.40 -0.86
N GLY A 104 17.33 -27.36 -0.70
CA GLY A 104 17.36 -28.22 0.50
C GLY A 104 17.58 -27.40 1.78
N LEU A 105 17.11 -27.92 2.92
CA LEU A 105 17.03 -27.25 4.23
C LEU A 105 18.31 -26.52 4.65
N PHE A 106 19.48 -27.07 4.38
CA PHE A 106 20.79 -26.46 4.74
C PHE A 106 21.17 -25.23 3.90
N ARG A 107 20.61 -25.04 2.71
CA ARG A 107 20.85 -23.86 1.87
C ARG A 107 19.94 -22.68 2.22
N ARG A 108 18.82 -22.92 2.86
CA ARG A 108 17.91 -21.88 3.36
C ARG A 108 18.52 -21.03 4.49
N LEU A 109 19.38 -21.63 5.31
CA LEU A 109 20.04 -20.95 6.45
C LEU A 109 21.12 -19.93 6.05
N ALA A 110 21.37 -19.75 4.75
CA ALA A 110 22.38 -18.84 4.24
C ALA A 110 21.80 -17.68 3.43
N ALA A 111 20.48 -17.44 3.51
CA ALA A 111 19.85 -16.26 2.95
C ALA A 111 20.28 -15.01 3.74
N SER A 112 20.59 -13.94 3.02
CA SER A 112 20.86 -12.62 3.60
C SER A 112 19.62 -11.78 3.48
N ASP A 113 19.35 -10.89 4.43
CA ASP A 113 18.26 -9.92 4.36
C ASP A 113 18.36 -8.97 3.13
N ASP A 114 19.51 -8.98 2.46
CA ASP A 114 19.76 -8.20 1.25
C ASP A 114 19.43 -8.97 -0.06
N ASP A 115 19.04 -10.25 0.02
CA ASP A 115 18.73 -11.06 -1.16
C ASP A 115 17.37 -10.64 -1.76
N ALA A 116 17.37 -10.22 -3.04
CA ALA A 116 16.18 -9.76 -3.71
C ALA A 116 16.16 -10.04 -5.21
N VAL A 117 14.97 -10.17 -5.77
CA VAL A 117 14.72 -10.10 -7.21
C VAL A 117 14.30 -8.69 -7.58
N ILE A 118 14.96 -8.13 -8.60
CA ILE A 118 14.69 -6.77 -9.09
C ILE A 118 14.07 -6.88 -10.47
N ILE A 119 12.96 -6.19 -10.68
CA ILE A 119 12.21 -6.17 -11.92
C ILE A 119 12.08 -4.73 -12.38
N CYS A 120 12.55 -4.44 -13.57
CA CYS A 120 12.38 -3.12 -14.18
C CYS A 120 11.34 -3.19 -15.28
N ILE A 121 10.32 -2.35 -15.18
CA ILE A 121 9.16 -2.28 -16.07
C ILE A 121 9.26 -1.00 -16.90
N PRO A 122 9.15 -1.07 -18.24
CA PRO A 122 9.14 0.12 -19.09
C PRO A 122 8.01 1.10 -18.74
N GLU A 123 8.28 2.41 -18.74
CA GLU A 123 7.29 3.45 -18.41
C GLU A 123 6.02 3.41 -19.27
N LYS A 124 6.08 2.84 -20.47
CA LYS A 124 4.93 2.72 -21.38
C LYS A 124 4.40 1.30 -21.51
N TRP A 125 4.83 0.42 -20.63
CA TRP A 125 4.41 -0.97 -20.70
C TRP A 125 2.94 -1.15 -20.31
N ILE A 126 2.24 -1.98 -21.06
CA ILE A 126 0.83 -2.30 -20.86
C ILE A 126 0.75 -3.75 -20.40
N GLY A 127 0.18 -3.96 -19.23
CA GLY A 127 0.03 -5.31 -18.71
C GLY A 127 -0.14 -5.37 -17.20
N THR A 128 0.09 -6.55 -16.66
CA THR A 128 -0.05 -6.83 -15.22
C THR A 128 1.24 -7.36 -14.64
N VAL A 129 1.68 -6.77 -13.54
CA VAL A 129 2.71 -7.33 -12.65
C VAL A 129 2.01 -7.96 -11.46
N ASP A 130 2.18 -9.26 -11.29
CA ASP A 130 1.63 -10.03 -10.18
C ASP A 130 2.76 -10.68 -9.39
N ALA A 131 3.13 -10.06 -8.28
CA ALA A 131 4.23 -10.43 -7.41
C ALA A 131 3.71 -10.98 -6.08
N ALA A 132 4.08 -12.21 -5.77
CA ALA A 132 3.74 -12.86 -4.51
C ALA A 132 4.95 -13.55 -3.88
N THR A 133 5.10 -13.37 -2.56
CA THR A 133 6.12 -14.03 -1.74
C THR A 133 5.50 -14.59 -0.46
N GLN A 134 6.15 -15.53 0.22
CA GLN A 134 5.67 -16.04 1.51
C GLN A 134 6.17 -15.19 2.68
N SER A 135 7.47 -14.87 2.72
CA SER A 135 8.05 -14.10 3.83
C SER A 135 8.94 -12.93 3.38
N GLY A 136 9.25 -12.82 2.11
CA GLY A 136 9.97 -11.67 1.57
C GLY A 136 9.09 -10.44 1.49
N ASP A 137 9.72 -9.27 1.52
CA ASP A 137 9.03 -8.01 1.29
C ASP A 137 8.79 -7.78 -0.20
N VAL A 138 7.72 -7.06 -0.53
CA VAL A 138 7.47 -6.60 -1.90
C VAL A 138 7.51 -5.07 -1.92
N TYR A 139 8.37 -4.53 -2.74
CA TYR A 139 8.53 -3.09 -2.91
C TYR A 139 8.33 -2.68 -4.37
N ALA A 140 7.43 -1.77 -4.64
CA ALA A 140 7.20 -1.18 -5.96
C ALA A 140 7.34 0.33 -5.89
N SER A 141 8.16 0.91 -6.74
CA SER A 141 8.39 2.36 -6.74
C SER A 141 8.61 2.93 -8.12
N GLY A 142 8.15 4.18 -8.30
CA GLY A 142 8.40 4.96 -9.50
C GLY A 142 7.70 4.43 -10.76
N LEU A 143 6.67 3.58 -10.64
CA LEU A 143 5.99 3.02 -11.81
C LEU A 143 5.08 4.05 -12.46
N VAL A 144 5.32 4.30 -13.75
CA VAL A 144 4.59 5.28 -14.53
C VAL A 144 4.04 4.62 -15.79
N SER A 145 2.82 4.12 -15.73
CA SER A 145 2.09 3.64 -16.91
C SER A 145 0.58 3.64 -16.66
N PRO A 146 -0.20 4.42 -17.38
CA PRO A 146 -1.65 4.52 -17.15
C PRO A 146 -2.45 3.26 -17.51
N GLN A 147 -1.80 2.21 -17.98
CA GLN A 147 -2.40 0.92 -18.34
C GLN A 147 -1.72 -0.26 -17.64
N LEU A 148 -0.96 0.01 -16.60
CA LEU A 148 -0.33 -1.00 -15.75
C LEU A 148 -1.21 -1.32 -14.55
N THR A 149 -1.44 -2.61 -14.31
CA THR A 149 -1.99 -3.13 -13.05
C THR A 149 -0.87 -3.74 -12.22
N LEU A 150 -0.75 -3.33 -10.98
CA LEU A 150 0.16 -3.91 -9.99
C LEU A 150 -0.64 -4.75 -8.98
N ARG A 151 -0.29 -6.02 -8.84
CA ARG A 151 -0.73 -6.89 -7.75
C ARG A 151 0.49 -7.33 -6.97
N ALA A 152 0.54 -6.97 -5.71
CA ALA A 152 1.67 -7.29 -4.84
C ALA A 152 1.16 -7.92 -3.54
N SER A 153 1.73 -9.06 -3.16
CA SER A 153 1.31 -9.75 -1.95
C SER A 153 2.44 -10.46 -1.22
N SER A 154 2.30 -10.57 0.11
CA SER A 154 3.16 -11.39 0.96
C SER A 154 2.32 -12.12 2.01
N GLU A 155 2.76 -13.26 2.51
CA GLU A 155 2.10 -13.88 3.67
C GLU A 155 2.57 -13.22 4.98
N SER A 156 3.87 -12.91 5.11
CA SER A 156 4.44 -12.37 6.35
C SER A 156 5.30 -11.11 6.16
N GLY A 157 5.76 -10.82 4.96
CA GLY A 157 6.55 -9.63 4.64
C GLY A 157 5.70 -8.39 4.46
N ALA A 158 6.34 -7.25 4.56
CA ALA A 158 5.72 -5.97 4.24
C ALA A 158 5.53 -5.79 2.72
N VAL A 159 4.47 -5.06 2.35
CA VAL A 159 4.24 -4.68 0.95
C VAL A 159 4.19 -3.16 0.86
N SER A 160 5.07 -2.60 0.05
CA SER A 160 5.22 -1.15 -0.12
C SER A 160 5.01 -0.73 -1.57
N ALA A 161 4.23 0.31 -1.77
CA ALA A 161 3.97 0.93 -3.06
C ALA A 161 4.16 2.44 -2.97
N SER A 162 5.11 3.00 -3.73
CA SER A 162 5.43 4.43 -3.66
C SER A 162 5.65 5.06 -5.04
N GLU A 163 5.30 6.34 -5.16
CA GLU A 163 5.53 7.11 -6.39
C GLU A 163 4.90 6.46 -7.64
N LEU A 164 3.66 5.97 -7.50
CA LEU A 164 2.98 5.25 -8.58
C LEU A 164 2.00 6.15 -9.34
N LYS A 165 2.05 6.02 -10.67
CA LYS A 165 1.09 6.61 -11.60
C LYS A 165 0.63 5.54 -12.58
N ILE A 166 -0.24 4.65 -12.12
CA ILE A 166 -0.67 3.44 -12.85
C ILE A 166 -2.20 3.27 -12.78
N ALA A 167 -2.75 2.32 -13.54
CA ALA A 167 -4.20 2.11 -13.64
C ALA A 167 -4.82 1.54 -12.37
N GLU A 168 -4.18 0.56 -11.76
CA GLU A 168 -4.74 -0.18 -10.64
C GLU A 168 -3.63 -0.72 -9.72
N ILE A 169 -3.86 -0.61 -8.42
CA ILE A 169 -2.95 -1.07 -7.38
C ILE A 169 -3.73 -2.00 -6.44
N GLN A 170 -3.29 -3.25 -6.32
CA GLN A 170 -3.83 -4.23 -5.40
C GLN A 170 -2.70 -4.75 -4.51
N LEU A 171 -2.79 -4.46 -3.22
CA LEU A 171 -1.79 -4.88 -2.22
C LEU A 171 -2.45 -5.78 -1.19
N ALA A 172 -1.78 -6.87 -0.81
CA ALA A 172 -2.29 -7.76 0.20
C ALA A 172 -1.17 -8.37 1.05
N THR A 173 -1.42 -8.51 2.34
CA THR A 173 -0.55 -9.31 3.21
C THR A 173 -1.39 -10.02 4.28
N THR A 174 -0.85 -11.04 4.92
CA THR A 174 -1.55 -11.69 6.03
C THR A 174 -1.08 -11.14 7.38
N SER A 175 0.24 -11.04 7.57
CA SER A 175 0.80 -10.60 8.86
C SER A 175 1.74 -9.39 8.73
N GLY A 176 2.05 -8.97 7.53
CA GLY A 176 2.88 -7.80 7.26
C GLY A 176 2.10 -6.50 7.22
N ASP A 177 2.82 -5.42 7.19
CA ASP A 177 2.27 -4.08 7.05
C ASP A 177 2.18 -3.65 5.59
N LEU A 178 1.24 -2.77 5.31
CA LEU A 178 1.04 -2.17 4.00
C LEU A 178 1.39 -0.68 4.02
N PHE A 179 2.27 -0.28 3.14
CA PHE A 179 2.68 1.12 2.96
C PHE A 179 2.35 1.59 1.56
N VAL A 180 1.57 2.63 1.48
CA VAL A 180 1.16 3.25 0.21
C VAL A 180 1.48 4.74 0.26
N SER A 181 2.29 5.23 -0.66
CA SER A 181 2.64 6.66 -0.65
C SER A 181 2.78 7.24 -2.05
N THR A 182 2.45 8.53 -2.18
CA THR A 182 2.62 9.29 -3.43
C THR A 182 1.97 8.61 -4.63
N ILE A 183 0.66 8.36 -4.52
CA ILE A 183 -0.12 7.74 -5.59
C ILE A 183 -0.85 8.82 -6.40
N ARG A 184 -0.82 8.70 -7.72
CA ARG A 184 -1.50 9.62 -8.64
C ARG A 184 -2.30 8.86 -9.69
N GLY A 185 -3.62 8.98 -9.65
CA GLY A 185 -4.55 8.24 -10.53
C GLY A 185 -4.68 6.76 -10.13
N GLY A 186 -5.51 6.03 -10.85
CA GLY A 186 -5.78 4.62 -10.58
C GLY A 186 -6.71 4.37 -9.39
N ALA A 187 -7.13 3.12 -9.27
CA ALA A 187 -7.81 2.62 -8.09
C ALA A 187 -6.82 1.92 -7.16
N VAL A 188 -6.99 2.09 -5.84
CA VAL A 188 -6.14 1.47 -4.82
C VAL A 188 -6.97 0.53 -3.96
N THR A 189 -6.52 -0.71 -3.86
CA THR A 189 -7.04 -1.69 -2.90
C THR A 189 -5.90 -2.23 -2.06
N ALA A 190 -6.00 -2.12 -0.73
CA ALA A 190 -4.99 -2.63 0.19
C ALA A 190 -5.65 -3.39 1.34
N SER A 191 -5.21 -4.63 1.59
CA SER A 191 -5.80 -5.48 2.62
C SER A 191 -4.77 -6.25 3.42
N THR A 192 -4.94 -6.29 4.73
CA THR A 192 -4.11 -7.11 5.63
C THR A 192 -4.99 -7.83 6.68
N THR A 193 -4.46 -8.88 7.30
CA THR A 193 -5.17 -9.52 8.41
C THR A 193 -4.68 -8.98 9.76
N SER A 194 -3.38 -8.87 9.96
CA SER A 194 -2.85 -8.51 11.28
C SER A 194 -1.90 -7.29 11.27
N GLY A 195 -1.50 -6.82 10.12
CA GLY A 195 -0.67 -5.63 9.98
C GLY A 195 -1.49 -4.35 9.92
N TYR A 196 -0.84 -3.24 9.99
CA TYR A 196 -1.48 -1.95 9.73
C TYR A 196 -1.42 -1.56 8.25
N VAL A 197 -2.32 -0.68 7.86
CA VAL A 197 -2.34 -0.06 6.52
C VAL A 197 -2.05 1.42 6.70
N SER A 198 -0.96 1.88 6.11
CA SER A 198 -0.59 3.31 6.12
C SER A 198 -0.57 3.85 4.70
N LEU A 199 -1.36 4.88 4.48
CA LEU A 199 -1.42 5.59 3.22
C LEU A 199 -1.11 7.07 3.42
N SER A 200 -0.28 7.62 2.54
CA SER A 200 0.01 9.04 2.50
C SER A 200 0.12 9.58 1.07
N ASP A 201 -0.23 10.85 0.89
CA ASP A 201 -0.07 11.58 -0.38
C ASP A 201 -0.75 10.90 -1.59
N ALA A 202 -2.05 10.69 -1.53
CA ALA A 202 -2.80 10.08 -2.61
C ALA A 202 -3.72 11.07 -3.35
N LYS A 203 -3.76 10.95 -4.70
CA LYS A 203 -4.76 11.61 -5.54
C LYS A 203 -5.34 10.56 -6.50
N THR A 204 -6.52 10.03 -6.16
CA THR A 204 -7.14 8.90 -6.86
C THR A 204 -8.63 9.12 -7.06
N GLU A 205 -9.26 8.25 -7.83
CA GLU A 205 -10.72 8.24 -7.94
C GLU A 205 -11.34 7.49 -6.77
N ASN A 206 -10.97 6.24 -6.57
CA ASN A 206 -11.53 5.38 -5.54
C ASN A 206 -10.42 4.64 -4.78
N MET A 207 -10.68 4.37 -3.50
CA MET A 207 -9.76 3.65 -2.64
C MET A 207 -10.50 2.73 -1.68
N SER A 208 -9.95 1.54 -1.46
CA SER A 208 -10.47 0.59 -0.48
C SER A 208 -9.33 0.03 0.38
N LEU A 209 -9.38 0.30 1.68
CA LEU A 209 -8.38 -0.15 2.64
C LEU A 209 -9.04 -1.02 3.71
N SER A 210 -8.44 -2.16 4.04
CA SER A 210 -9.00 -3.06 5.05
C SER A 210 -7.95 -3.75 5.90
N SER A 211 -8.26 -3.92 7.19
CA SER A 211 -7.50 -4.73 8.13
C SER A 211 -8.46 -5.54 9.03
N VAL A 212 -8.02 -6.67 9.55
CA VAL A 212 -8.81 -7.37 10.57
C VAL A 212 -8.41 -6.90 11.97
N SER A 213 -7.11 -6.79 12.26
CA SER A 213 -6.65 -6.45 13.61
C SER A 213 -5.70 -5.25 13.67
N GLY A 214 -5.27 -4.72 12.55
CA GLY A 214 -4.38 -3.56 12.50
C GLY A 214 -5.12 -2.26 12.24
N ASN A 215 -4.49 -1.17 12.58
CA ASN A 215 -5.00 0.18 12.34
C ASN A 215 -4.89 0.56 10.86
N ILE A 216 -5.73 1.49 10.44
CA ILE A 216 -5.71 2.09 9.10
C ILE A 216 -5.46 3.58 9.25
N PHE A 217 -4.37 4.06 8.68
CA PHE A 217 -3.98 5.47 8.68
C PHE A 217 -4.05 6.02 7.26
N VAL A 218 -4.79 7.08 7.06
CA VAL A 218 -4.89 7.79 5.78
C VAL A 218 -4.56 9.26 6.00
N ARG A 219 -3.52 9.76 5.33
CA ARG A 219 -3.08 11.14 5.45
C ARG A 219 -2.89 11.78 4.09
N ASN A 220 -3.27 13.06 4.00
CA ASN A 220 -3.10 13.88 2.80
C ASN A 220 -3.63 13.17 1.55
N ALA A 221 -4.93 12.83 1.55
CA ALA A 221 -5.56 12.10 0.46
C ALA A 221 -6.70 12.90 -0.18
N GLU A 222 -6.64 13.02 -1.51
CA GLU A 222 -7.68 13.66 -2.33
C GLU A 222 -8.34 12.61 -3.24
N LEU A 223 -9.61 12.33 -3.03
CA LEU A 223 -10.39 11.39 -3.83
C LEU A 223 -11.58 12.10 -4.49
N THR A 224 -11.76 11.87 -5.79
CA THR A 224 -12.96 12.39 -6.47
C THR A 224 -14.19 11.50 -6.29
N GLY A 225 -14.00 10.25 -5.92
CA GLY A 225 -15.04 9.25 -5.67
C GLY A 225 -15.08 8.80 -4.21
N THR A 226 -15.03 7.49 -4.00
CA THR A 226 -15.27 6.89 -2.68
C THR A 226 -13.98 6.40 -2.00
N LEU A 227 -13.86 6.71 -0.71
CA LEU A 227 -12.93 6.10 0.23
C LEU A 227 -13.68 5.08 1.08
N THR A 228 -13.37 3.79 0.92
CA THR A 228 -13.95 2.70 1.71
C THR A 228 -12.93 2.16 2.69
N LEU A 229 -13.27 2.12 3.96
CA LEU A 229 -12.40 1.73 5.06
C LEU A 229 -13.08 0.66 5.91
N HIS A 230 -12.39 -0.43 6.17
CA HIS A 230 -12.93 -1.49 7.02
C HIS A 230 -11.88 -2.07 7.96
N SER A 231 -12.17 -2.05 9.26
CA SER A 231 -11.39 -2.76 10.27
C SER A 231 -12.30 -3.60 11.17
N THR A 232 -11.81 -4.70 11.71
CA THR A 232 -12.60 -5.41 12.72
C THR A 232 -12.25 -4.92 14.13
N SER A 233 -10.98 -4.74 14.44
CA SER A 233 -10.55 -4.35 15.80
C SER A 233 -9.55 -3.18 15.81
N GLY A 234 -9.08 -2.72 14.67
CA GLY A 234 -8.16 -1.60 14.56
C GLY A 234 -8.88 -0.26 14.45
N GLU A 235 -8.23 0.74 14.89
CA GLU A 235 -8.61 2.15 14.71
C GLU A 235 -8.45 2.59 13.25
N ILE A 236 -9.30 3.51 12.84
CA ILE A 236 -9.22 4.18 11.54
C ILE A 236 -8.95 5.66 11.80
N ASP A 237 -7.83 6.16 11.33
CA ASP A 237 -7.38 7.54 11.50
C ASP A 237 -7.27 8.23 10.14
N LEU A 238 -8.03 9.33 9.96
CA LEU A 238 -8.07 10.15 8.77
C LEU A 238 -7.56 11.56 9.08
N GLU A 239 -6.49 11.97 8.42
CA GLU A 239 -5.87 13.29 8.58
C GLU A 239 -5.70 13.95 7.19
N ASP A 240 -6.20 15.18 7.03
CA ASP A 240 -6.19 15.92 5.76
C ASP A 240 -6.79 15.10 4.59
N VAL A 241 -8.01 14.62 4.74
CA VAL A 241 -8.64 13.77 3.74
C VAL A 241 -9.82 14.49 3.08
N SER A 242 -9.79 14.57 1.74
CA SER A 242 -10.90 15.05 0.94
C SER A 242 -11.43 13.94 0.03
N ALA A 243 -12.73 13.64 0.09
CA ALA A 243 -13.36 12.60 -0.73
C ALA A 243 -14.81 12.95 -1.11
N GLY A 244 -15.26 12.43 -2.26
CA GLY A 244 -16.67 12.55 -2.63
C GLY A 244 -17.56 11.82 -1.63
N SER A 245 -17.19 10.61 -1.20
CA SER A 245 -17.85 9.84 -0.16
C SER A 245 -16.84 9.10 0.71
N ILE A 246 -17.12 9.00 2.00
CA ILE A 246 -16.36 8.16 2.94
C ILE A 246 -17.30 7.13 3.54
N GLU A 247 -16.96 5.85 3.38
CA GLU A 247 -17.64 4.71 3.98
C GLU A 247 -16.68 4.01 4.92
N ALA A 248 -16.86 4.15 6.22
CA ALA A 248 -16.02 3.55 7.23
C ALA A 248 -16.82 2.56 8.10
N GLY A 249 -16.25 1.40 8.36
CA GLY A 249 -16.87 0.38 9.19
C GLY A 249 -15.87 -0.32 10.10
N THR A 250 -16.25 -0.53 11.36
CA THR A 250 -15.46 -1.30 12.31
C THR A 250 -16.36 -2.12 13.22
N THR A 251 -15.82 -3.11 13.91
CA THR A 251 -16.57 -3.81 14.96
C THR A 251 -16.24 -3.26 16.33
N SER A 252 -14.96 -3.01 16.62
CA SER A 252 -14.51 -2.58 17.96
C SER A 252 -13.48 -1.43 17.91
N GLY A 253 -13.08 -0.98 16.77
CA GLY A 253 -12.17 0.16 16.61
C GLY A 253 -12.92 1.49 16.51
N ASP A 254 -12.24 2.56 16.80
CA ASP A 254 -12.76 3.92 16.66
C ASP A 254 -12.42 4.52 15.29
N LEU A 255 -13.15 5.55 14.90
CA LEU A 255 -12.84 6.41 13.77
C LEU A 255 -12.43 7.79 14.28
N GLU A 256 -11.20 8.19 13.99
CA GLU A 256 -10.69 9.53 14.27
C GLU A 256 -10.63 10.36 13.00
N LEU A 257 -11.16 11.59 13.08
CA LEU A 257 -11.21 12.54 11.98
C LEU A 257 -10.38 13.78 12.33
N ASN A 258 -9.51 14.18 11.44
CA ASN A 258 -8.77 15.43 11.56
C ASN A 258 -8.73 16.14 10.20
N GLU A 259 -9.40 17.29 10.11
CA GLU A 259 -9.54 18.07 8.87
C GLU A 259 -10.09 17.26 7.69
N VAL A 260 -11.23 16.58 7.89
CA VAL A 260 -11.86 15.74 6.87
C VAL A 260 -12.94 16.51 6.11
N ASP A 261 -12.84 16.56 4.77
CA ASP A 261 -13.84 17.15 3.86
C ASP A 261 -14.50 16.08 2.99
N THR A 262 -15.82 15.94 3.08
CA THR A 262 -16.57 14.98 2.26
C THR A 262 -18.01 15.42 2.00
N GLN A 263 -18.59 14.98 0.88
CA GLN A 263 -19.99 15.19 0.59
C GLN A 263 -20.89 14.17 1.31
N SER A 264 -20.35 13.00 1.65
CA SER A 264 -21.08 11.96 2.36
C SER A 264 -20.15 11.20 3.31
N LEU A 265 -20.53 11.10 4.58
CA LEU A 265 -19.87 10.27 5.57
C LEU A 265 -20.83 9.23 6.11
N ALA A 266 -20.50 7.94 5.91
CA ALA A 266 -21.20 6.82 6.54
C ALA A 266 -20.22 6.09 7.47
N PHE A 267 -20.59 5.95 8.74
CA PHE A 267 -19.85 5.18 9.73
C PHE A 267 -20.74 4.15 10.42
N THR A 268 -20.27 2.93 10.49
CA THR A 268 -20.95 1.83 11.21
C THR A 268 -19.99 1.13 12.16
N SER A 269 -20.39 0.97 13.42
CA SER A 269 -19.63 0.22 14.42
C SER A 269 -20.54 -0.57 15.38
N THR A 270 -19.97 -1.57 16.03
CA THR A 270 -20.65 -2.22 17.16
C THR A 270 -20.22 -1.61 18.49
N SER A 271 -18.94 -1.40 18.72
CA SER A 271 -18.41 -0.90 19.99
C SER A 271 -17.45 0.28 19.83
N GLY A 272 -17.17 0.70 18.63
CA GLY A 272 -16.32 1.85 18.35
C GLY A 272 -17.11 3.14 18.22
N GLY A 273 -16.50 4.24 18.65
CA GLY A 273 -16.98 5.60 18.51
C GLY A 273 -16.42 6.29 17.28
N ILE A 274 -16.87 7.52 17.10
CA ILE A 274 -16.31 8.46 16.12
C ILE A 274 -16.04 9.79 16.81
N SER A 275 -14.84 10.32 16.58
CA SER A 275 -14.45 11.62 17.17
C SER A 275 -13.62 12.44 16.19
N GLY A 276 -13.56 13.74 16.43
CA GLY A 276 -12.65 14.65 15.74
C GLY A 276 -13.33 15.75 14.94
N GLU A 277 -12.65 16.28 13.93
CA GLU A 277 -13.06 17.46 13.16
C GLU A 277 -13.52 17.09 11.75
N LEU A 278 -14.78 17.44 11.43
CA LEU A 278 -15.38 17.29 10.12
C LEU A 278 -15.62 18.68 9.52
N LEU A 279 -14.92 19.00 8.44
CA LEU A 279 -15.06 20.30 7.79
C LEU A 279 -16.50 20.49 7.25
N HIS A 280 -17.02 21.69 7.38
CA HIS A 280 -18.40 22.03 6.99
C HIS A 280 -19.49 21.22 7.73
N ALA A 281 -19.24 20.87 8.99
CA ALA A 281 -20.16 20.06 9.80
C ALA A 281 -21.57 20.63 9.87
N ASP A 282 -21.73 21.95 9.74
CA ASP A 282 -23.00 22.65 9.72
C ASP A 282 -23.83 22.45 8.43
N GLU A 283 -23.25 21.90 7.36
CA GLU A 283 -23.92 21.57 6.09
C GLU A 283 -24.51 20.16 6.05
N PHE A 284 -24.19 19.29 7.01
CA PHE A 284 -24.65 17.92 6.99
C PHE A 284 -26.11 17.76 7.43
N GLY A 285 -26.83 16.98 6.63
CA GLY A 285 -28.11 16.39 6.99
C GLY A 285 -27.99 14.89 7.18
N GLY A 286 -28.96 14.26 7.84
CA GLY A 286 -28.97 12.81 8.01
C GLY A 286 -29.27 12.35 9.43
N SER A 287 -28.59 11.29 9.88
CA SER A 287 -28.90 10.66 11.16
C SER A 287 -27.66 10.18 11.90
N ILE A 288 -27.70 10.39 13.21
CA ILE A 288 -26.75 9.79 14.15
C ILE A 288 -27.55 8.89 15.10
N HIS A 289 -27.22 7.63 15.18
CA HIS A 289 -27.86 6.65 16.05
C HIS A 289 -26.83 5.89 16.86
N THR A 290 -26.96 5.98 18.20
CA THR A 290 -26.23 5.11 19.14
C THR A 290 -27.22 4.52 20.14
N VAL A 291 -27.01 3.29 20.58
CA VAL A 291 -27.91 2.63 21.57
C VAL A 291 -27.47 2.96 23.00
N SER A 292 -26.16 2.99 23.26
CA SER A 292 -25.63 3.18 24.61
C SER A 292 -24.53 4.27 24.70
N GLY A 293 -24.28 4.99 23.63
CA GLY A 293 -23.29 6.05 23.58
C GLY A 293 -23.89 7.46 23.76
N SER A 294 -23.05 8.44 23.99
CA SER A 294 -23.37 9.86 23.96
C SER A 294 -23.18 10.45 22.58
N VAL A 295 -23.87 11.54 22.27
CA VAL A 295 -23.72 12.30 21.03
C VAL A 295 -23.45 13.76 21.38
N SER A 296 -22.30 14.28 20.95
CA SER A 296 -21.87 15.66 21.10
C SER A 296 -21.37 16.26 19.79
N GLY A 297 -21.28 17.57 19.70
CA GLY A 297 -20.83 18.30 18.55
C GLY A 297 -21.89 18.42 17.44
N VAL A 298 -21.65 17.84 16.28
CA VAL A 298 -22.49 17.98 15.08
C VAL A 298 -23.94 17.55 15.28
N ARG A 299 -24.85 18.36 14.77
CA ARG A 299 -26.29 18.06 14.74
C ARG A 299 -26.79 18.09 13.30
N PRO A 300 -27.02 16.95 12.67
CA PRO A 300 -27.49 16.91 11.30
C PRO A 300 -28.82 17.63 11.12
N LYS A 301 -28.94 18.38 10.04
CA LYS A 301 -30.19 19.12 9.66
C LYS A 301 -31.13 18.16 8.90
N GLU A 302 -32.41 18.52 8.78
CA GLU A 302 -33.35 17.77 7.95
C GLU A 302 -33.01 17.88 6.46
N ASP A 303 -32.56 19.05 6.00
CA ASP A 303 -32.25 19.35 4.60
C ASP A 303 -30.77 19.79 4.46
N GLY A 304 -29.82 18.99 4.88
CA GLY A 304 -28.39 19.27 4.69
C GLY A 304 -27.93 19.07 3.23
N ALA A 305 -27.01 19.91 2.77
CA ALA A 305 -26.41 19.77 1.44
C ALA A 305 -25.47 18.55 1.35
N ARG A 306 -24.93 18.11 2.50
CA ARG A 306 -24.06 16.95 2.67
C ARG A 306 -24.77 15.87 3.49
N THR A 307 -24.33 14.62 3.41
CA THR A 307 -24.99 13.49 4.08
C THR A 307 -24.12 12.92 5.19
N LEU A 308 -24.70 12.80 6.40
CA LEU A 308 -24.07 12.14 7.54
C LEU A 308 -24.95 10.97 8.01
N LYS A 309 -24.38 9.77 8.05
CA LYS A 309 -25.01 8.59 8.60
C LYS A 309 -24.07 7.89 9.56
N ILE A 310 -24.39 7.93 10.84
CA ILE A 310 -23.60 7.25 11.88
C ILE A 310 -24.51 6.26 12.61
N GLU A 311 -24.08 5.00 12.66
CA GLU A 311 -24.77 3.93 13.37
C GLU A 311 -23.75 3.18 14.25
N THR A 312 -23.92 3.26 15.56
CA THR A 312 -23.11 2.47 16.52
C THR A 312 -23.99 1.88 17.61
N VAL A 313 -23.57 0.79 18.23
CA VAL A 313 -24.34 0.21 19.34
C VAL A 313 -23.85 0.76 20.68
N SER A 314 -22.54 0.83 20.92
CA SER A 314 -22.00 1.26 22.21
C SER A 314 -20.94 2.35 22.09
N GLY A 315 -20.77 2.96 20.93
CA GLY A 315 -19.79 4.02 20.71
C GLY A 315 -20.33 5.41 20.97
N ASP A 316 -19.48 6.28 21.45
CA ASP A 316 -19.73 7.70 21.54
C ASP A 316 -19.51 8.39 20.18
N VAL A 317 -20.22 9.48 19.96
CA VAL A 317 -20.09 10.33 18.79
C VAL A 317 -19.75 11.75 19.25
N ASP A 318 -18.55 12.22 18.90
CA ASP A 318 -18.04 13.53 19.29
C ASP A 318 -17.35 14.21 18.10
N ILE A 319 -18.14 14.90 17.28
CA ILE A 319 -17.68 15.51 16.03
C ILE A 319 -17.83 17.01 16.13
N ASP A 320 -16.72 17.70 15.99
CA ASP A 320 -16.64 19.16 15.90
C ASP A 320 -16.49 19.62 14.45
N GLY A 321 -16.75 20.94 14.18
CA GLY A 321 -16.59 21.53 12.86
C GLY A 321 -17.23 22.88 12.67
#